data_ab6e239efacb93879115f01ab74fc2c5
#
_entry.id   ab6e239efacb93879115f01ab74fc2c5
#
_cell.length_a   1.000
_cell.length_b   1.000
_cell.length_c   1.000
_cell.angle_alpha   90.00
_cell.angle_beta   90.00
_cell.angle_gamma   90.00
#
_symmetry.space_group_name_H-M   'P 1'
#
loop_
_entity.id
_entity.type
_entity.pdbx_description
1 polymer ?
#
loop_
_entity_poly.entity_id
_entity_poly.type
_entity_poly.pdbx_seq_one_letter_code
_entity_poly.pdbx_strand_id
1 'polypeptide(L)'
;MDKLNFIEEELDLLISQGLKRELKVVLTAGGPWVEITGGKRALQFGSNNYLGLANHPEIINASKLAISKFGVGSTGSRLLSGTTELHTQLEKSLSEFEKTESAMFFSSGYAANVGVLSALMGKEDVVYSDELNHASLIDGIKLSGAHKFIYKHNDCNHLEDLILQNKEKYRRNFIVTDTVFSMDGDVANLVDIGNLTEKYNCLTVVDEAHATGIFGKNSSGLVEELGVEKYFPVKIGTCSKAIGVEGGFCASTAKTIELLQNTARSFMFSTSPSPAVIGAILKSLDLIKDGNWRKEKLWENAKLLYNGLKKNYKLKLGNFITPIISVNFNTIDETMLISEKLFNECHIWAPAIRPPSVKTPRIRLTTIATHNEDDISYVVRAFEYLSKDIKIEPLSLKL
;
A
#
# COMPACT_ATOMS: atom_id res chain seq x y z
N MET A 1 -1.88 -31.94 -30.37
CA MET A 1 -2.60 -30.86 -29.65
C MET A 1 -1.55 -30.03 -28.91
N ASP A 2 -1.57 -28.73 -29.11
CA ASP A 2 -0.70 -27.82 -28.37
C ASP A 2 -1.12 -27.87 -26.90
N LYS A 3 -0.16 -28.20 -26.02
CA LYS A 3 -0.43 -28.31 -24.57
C LYS A 3 -0.74 -26.95 -23.92
N LEU A 4 -0.55 -25.86 -24.64
CA LEU A 4 -0.77 -24.48 -24.18
C LEU A 4 -2.10 -23.89 -24.64
N ASN A 5 -2.95 -24.61 -25.38
CA ASN A 5 -4.24 -24.09 -25.88
C ASN A 5 -5.16 -23.57 -24.74
N PHE A 6 -5.06 -24.15 -23.53
CA PHE A 6 -5.82 -23.66 -22.38
C PHE A 6 -5.52 -22.19 -22.02
N ILE A 7 -4.33 -21.69 -22.38
CA ILE A 7 -3.95 -20.29 -22.11
C ILE A 7 -4.78 -19.34 -22.99
N GLU A 8 -5.03 -19.71 -24.23
CA GLU A 8 -5.87 -18.92 -25.15
C GLU A 8 -7.32 -18.89 -24.66
N GLU A 9 -7.86 -20.02 -24.21
CA GLU A 9 -9.21 -20.11 -23.63
C GLU A 9 -9.35 -19.22 -22.38
N GLU A 10 -8.37 -19.23 -21.47
CA GLU A 10 -8.35 -18.38 -20.27
C GLU A 10 -8.24 -16.90 -20.63
N LEU A 11 -7.42 -16.53 -21.63
CA LEU A 11 -7.30 -15.15 -22.11
C LEU A 11 -8.61 -14.66 -22.75
N ASP A 12 -9.27 -15.49 -23.56
CA ASP A 12 -10.55 -15.16 -24.17
C ASP A 12 -11.63 -14.98 -23.10
N LEU A 13 -11.63 -15.79 -22.05
CA LEU A 13 -12.51 -15.60 -20.89
C LEU A 13 -12.27 -14.26 -20.22
N LEU A 14 -11.03 -13.88 -19.96
CA LEU A 14 -10.69 -12.57 -19.39
C LEU A 14 -11.12 -11.40 -20.29
N ILE A 15 -10.98 -11.54 -21.61
CA ILE A 15 -11.44 -10.55 -22.59
C ILE A 15 -12.96 -10.41 -22.54
N SER A 16 -13.68 -11.53 -22.60
CA SER A 16 -15.16 -11.54 -22.61
C SER A 16 -15.77 -10.95 -21.34
N GLN A 17 -15.05 -11.05 -20.21
CA GLN A 17 -15.44 -10.47 -18.92
C GLN A 17 -14.98 -9.01 -18.72
N GLY A 18 -14.28 -8.41 -19.71
CA GLY A 18 -13.69 -7.07 -19.55
C GLY A 18 -12.58 -7.00 -18.50
N LEU A 19 -11.96 -8.13 -18.14
CA LEU A 19 -10.94 -8.24 -17.09
C LEU A 19 -9.51 -8.21 -17.62
N LYS A 20 -9.30 -8.35 -18.93
CA LYS A 20 -7.96 -8.22 -19.53
C LYS A 20 -7.34 -6.87 -19.18
N ARG A 21 -6.09 -6.90 -18.78
CA ARG A 21 -5.32 -5.71 -18.39
C ARG A 21 -4.13 -5.53 -19.32
N GLU A 22 -3.80 -4.25 -19.61
CA GLU A 22 -2.66 -3.88 -20.43
C GLU A 22 -1.73 -2.95 -19.65
N LEU A 23 -0.42 -3.12 -19.84
CA LEU A 23 0.59 -2.27 -19.23
C LEU A 23 0.72 -0.96 -20.03
N LYS A 24 0.77 0.16 -19.30
CA LYS A 24 1.16 1.45 -19.88
C LYS A 24 2.64 1.70 -19.58
N VAL A 25 3.43 1.92 -20.61
CA VAL A 25 4.88 2.13 -20.46
C VAL A 25 5.18 3.60 -20.25
N VAL A 26 5.81 3.94 -19.14
CA VAL A 26 6.26 5.28 -18.78
C VAL A 26 7.68 5.47 -19.26
N LEU A 27 7.95 6.59 -19.94
CA LEU A 27 9.23 6.91 -20.57
C LEU A 27 10.09 7.89 -19.77
N THR A 28 9.54 8.47 -18.70
CA THR A 28 10.22 9.48 -17.85
C THR A 28 10.28 9.02 -16.40
N ALA A 29 11.05 9.74 -15.59
CA ALA A 29 11.05 9.54 -14.14
C ALA A 29 9.67 9.83 -13.53
N GLY A 30 9.35 9.16 -12.40
CA GLY A 30 8.10 9.35 -11.68
C GLY A 30 7.98 10.75 -11.11
N GLY A 31 6.91 11.47 -11.47
CA GLY A 31 6.60 12.82 -11.03
C GLY A 31 5.12 13.12 -11.29
N PRO A 32 4.65 14.36 -11.08
CA PRO A 32 3.28 14.76 -11.41
C PRO A 32 2.93 14.50 -12.87
N TRP A 33 3.84 14.87 -13.77
CA TRP A 33 3.71 14.68 -15.20
C TRP A 33 4.67 13.61 -15.70
N VAL A 34 4.16 12.69 -16.51
CA VAL A 34 4.94 11.61 -17.12
C VAL A 34 4.67 11.53 -18.62
N GLU A 35 5.67 11.07 -19.37
CA GLU A 35 5.49 10.69 -20.77
C GLU A 35 5.23 9.19 -20.87
N ILE A 36 4.32 8.81 -21.75
CA ILE A 36 3.90 7.43 -21.98
C ILE A 36 4.15 7.08 -23.45
N THR A 37 4.36 5.81 -23.73
CA THR A 37 4.55 5.30 -25.10
C THR A 37 3.53 5.93 -26.06
N GLY A 38 4.00 6.37 -27.23
CA GLY A 38 3.23 7.13 -28.20
C GLY A 38 3.33 8.64 -28.02
N GLY A 39 4.26 9.15 -27.16
CA GLY A 39 4.54 10.58 -26.98
C GLY A 39 3.47 11.36 -26.23
N LYS A 40 2.53 10.67 -25.57
CA LYS A 40 1.50 11.32 -24.76
C LYS A 40 2.06 11.72 -23.40
N ARG A 41 1.94 12.99 -23.05
CA ARG A 41 2.21 13.50 -21.71
C ARG A 41 0.94 13.43 -20.87
N ALA A 42 1.02 12.89 -19.66
CA ALA A 42 -0.13 12.74 -18.77
C ALA A 42 0.19 13.19 -17.34
N LEU A 43 -0.76 13.89 -16.74
CA LEU A 43 -0.78 14.22 -15.32
C LEU A 43 -1.28 12.98 -14.56
N GLN A 44 -0.40 12.39 -13.71
CA GLN A 44 -0.73 11.11 -13.08
C GLN A 44 -1.30 11.26 -11.68
N PHE A 45 -2.42 10.58 -11.44
CA PHE A 45 -3.04 10.41 -10.14
C PHE A 45 -3.12 8.95 -9.70
N GLY A 46 -2.38 8.06 -10.36
CA GLY A 46 -2.31 6.63 -10.03
C GLY A 46 -1.08 6.21 -9.24
N SER A 47 -0.12 7.13 -9.03
CA SER A 47 1.14 6.82 -8.35
C SER A 47 0.99 6.85 -6.83
N ASN A 48 1.64 5.90 -6.14
CA ASN A 48 1.76 5.89 -4.69
C ASN A 48 3.02 6.62 -4.18
N ASN A 49 3.70 7.40 -5.02
CA ASN A 49 4.87 8.21 -4.66
C ASN A 49 4.45 9.45 -3.83
N TYR A 50 3.78 9.24 -2.70
CA TYR A 50 3.09 10.25 -1.92
C TYR A 50 3.92 11.51 -1.65
N LEU A 51 5.19 11.35 -1.26
CA LEU A 51 6.08 12.46 -0.93
C LEU A 51 6.88 12.98 -2.14
N GLY A 52 6.70 12.39 -3.33
CA GLY A 52 7.43 12.80 -4.54
C GLY A 52 8.93 12.53 -4.48
N LEU A 53 9.36 11.49 -3.76
CA LEU A 53 10.77 11.19 -3.49
C LEU A 53 11.43 10.29 -4.54
N ALA A 54 10.67 9.57 -5.35
CA ALA A 54 11.18 8.54 -6.26
C ALA A 54 12.25 9.04 -7.28
N ASN A 55 12.24 10.32 -7.62
CA ASN A 55 13.24 10.93 -8.51
C ASN A 55 14.02 12.09 -7.87
N HIS A 56 14.08 12.12 -6.51
CA HIS A 56 14.80 13.17 -5.81
C HIS A 56 16.31 13.09 -6.08
N PRO A 57 16.98 14.23 -6.43
CA PRO A 57 18.38 14.23 -6.83
C PRO A 57 19.33 13.62 -5.77
N GLU A 58 19.09 13.90 -4.49
CA GLU A 58 19.93 13.36 -3.41
C GLU A 58 19.75 11.86 -3.23
N ILE A 59 18.56 11.31 -3.45
CA ILE A 59 18.30 9.85 -3.41
C ILE A 59 19.02 9.17 -4.58
N ILE A 60 18.92 9.75 -5.78
CA ILE A 60 19.63 9.26 -6.96
C ILE A 60 21.14 9.26 -6.71
N ASN A 61 21.69 10.34 -6.11
CA ASN A 61 23.10 10.42 -5.79
C ASN A 61 23.53 9.37 -4.74
N ALA A 62 22.75 9.19 -3.67
CA ALA A 62 23.02 8.19 -2.65
C ALA A 62 23.02 6.76 -3.23
N SER A 63 22.10 6.46 -4.15
CA SER A 63 22.09 5.20 -4.90
C SER A 63 23.36 5.00 -5.72
N LYS A 64 23.81 6.02 -6.45
CA LYS A 64 25.07 5.98 -7.23
C LYS A 64 26.29 5.75 -6.34
N LEU A 65 26.37 6.41 -5.20
CA LEU A 65 27.46 6.23 -4.23
C LEU A 65 27.47 4.81 -3.66
N ALA A 66 26.31 4.24 -3.35
CA ALA A 66 26.18 2.86 -2.90
C ALA A 66 26.66 1.87 -3.97
N ILE A 67 26.30 2.08 -5.25
CA ILE A 67 26.81 1.28 -6.38
C ILE A 67 28.31 1.37 -6.47
N SER A 68 28.88 2.58 -6.36
CA SER A 68 30.34 2.78 -6.48
C SER A 68 31.12 2.06 -5.39
N LYS A 69 30.58 1.92 -4.18
CA LYS A 69 31.25 1.26 -3.04
C LYS A 69 31.01 -0.25 -3.00
N PHE A 70 29.78 -0.70 -3.27
CA PHE A 70 29.34 -2.08 -3.01
C PHE A 70 28.97 -2.88 -4.27
N GLY A 71 29.00 -2.25 -5.46
CA GLY A 71 28.52 -2.86 -6.70
C GLY A 71 27.01 -2.80 -6.86
N VAL A 72 26.51 -3.35 -7.99
CA VAL A 72 25.09 -3.29 -8.37
C VAL A 72 24.26 -4.33 -7.64
N GLY A 73 24.81 -5.50 -7.34
CA GLY A 73 24.09 -6.64 -6.76
C GLY A 73 24.77 -7.20 -5.51
N SER A 74 23.99 -7.82 -4.65
CA SER A 74 24.46 -8.45 -3.42
C SER A 74 24.89 -9.90 -3.59
N THR A 75 24.57 -10.53 -4.72
CA THR A 75 25.04 -11.86 -5.20
C THR A 75 24.75 -13.07 -4.30
N GLY A 76 24.03 -12.89 -3.20
CA GLY A 76 23.67 -13.95 -2.25
C GLY A 76 22.45 -13.61 -1.43
N SER A 77 21.91 -14.59 -0.70
CA SER A 77 20.88 -14.35 0.31
C SER A 77 21.48 -13.66 1.54
N ARG A 78 20.61 -13.03 2.35
CA ARG A 78 21.01 -12.29 3.55
C ARG A 78 21.82 -13.14 4.54
N LEU A 79 21.50 -14.41 4.68
CA LEU A 79 22.15 -15.34 5.63
C LEU A 79 23.49 -15.91 5.10
N LEU A 80 23.77 -15.78 3.81
CA LEU A 80 25.01 -16.29 3.24
C LEU A 80 26.02 -15.14 3.04
N SER A 81 26.01 -14.54 1.87
CA SER A 81 26.99 -13.49 1.48
C SER A 81 26.36 -12.15 1.11
N GLY A 82 25.02 -12.07 1.12
CA GLY A 82 24.29 -10.90 0.62
C GLY A 82 24.10 -9.76 1.61
N THR A 83 24.53 -9.89 2.87
CA THR A 83 24.42 -8.82 3.87
C THR A 83 25.64 -7.92 3.82
N THR A 84 25.45 -6.65 3.48
CA THR A 84 26.49 -5.61 3.54
C THR A 84 26.26 -4.70 4.74
N GLU A 85 27.25 -3.85 5.04
CA GLU A 85 27.15 -2.80 6.06
C GLU A 85 25.90 -1.91 5.85
N LEU A 86 25.53 -1.61 4.60
CA LEU A 86 24.36 -0.81 4.29
C LEU A 86 23.05 -1.47 4.76
N HIS A 87 22.95 -2.80 4.67
CA HIS A 87 21.76 -3.51 5.14
C HIS A 87 21.57 -3.36 6.65
N THR A 88 22.64 -3.50 7.42
CA THR A 88 22.58 -3.33 8.88
C THR A 88 22.28 -1.89 9.28
N GLN A 89 22.85 -0.91 8.55
CA GLN A 89 22.52 0.51 8.74
C GLN A 89 21.05 0.79 8.44
N LEU A 90 20.51 0.24 7.35
CA LEU A 90 19.11 0.41 7.00
C LEU A 90 18.17 -0.17 8.08
N GLU A 91 18.42 -1.41 8.52
CA GLU A 91 17.58 -2.06 9.54
C GLU A 91 17.61 -1.29 10.87
N LYS A 92 18.76 -0.74 11.24
CA LYS A 92 18.88 0.18 12.37
C LYS A 92 18.07 1.47 12.14
N SER A 93 18.21 2.12 10.98
CA SER A 93 17.47 3.34 10.65
C SER A 93 15.96 3.13 10.63
N LEU A 94 15.49 1.95 10.14
CA LEU A 94 14.09 1.57 10.14
C LEU A 94 13.56 1.32 11.57
N SER A 95 14.34 0.66 12.44
CA SER A 95 13.92 0.46 13.83
C SER A 95 13.81 1.79 14.59
N GLU A 96 14.73 2.72 14.35
CA GLU A 96 14.68 4.08 14.91
C GLU A 96 13.47 4.87 14.37
N PHE A 97 13.19 4.76 13.07
CA PHE A 97 12.06 5.40 12.41
C PHE A 97 10.71 4.91 12.96
N GLU A 98 10.60 3.60 13.17
CA GLU A 98 9.42 2.92 13.70
C GLU A 98 9.33 2.93 15.23
N LYS A 99 10.38 3.39 15.93
CA LYS A 99 10.50 3.38 17.40
C LYS A 99 10.33 1.96 17.98
N THR A 100 10.99 1.00 17.37
CA THR A 100 10.99 -0.41 17.81
C THR A 100 12.41 -0.85 18.17
N GLU A 101 12.52 -1.99 18.85
CA GLU A 101 13.82 -2.53 19.25
C GLU A 101 14.66 -2.96 18.03
N SER A 102 14.00 -3.45 16.98
CA SER A 102 14.68 -3.96 15.78
C SER A 102 13.78 -3.88 14.55
N ALA A 103 14.40 -3.97 13.37
CA ALA A 103 13.70 -4.11 12.10
C ALA A 103 14.43 -5.07 11.16
N MET A 104 13.71 -5.57 10.17
CA MET A 104 14.20 -6.51 9.16
C MET A 104 13.71 -6.09 7.78
N PHE A 105 14.61 -6.04 6.81
CA PHE A 105 14.32 -5.56 5.46
C PHE A 105 14.15 -6.68 4.45
N PHE A 106 13.10 -6.60 3.63
CA PHE A 106 12.71 -7.54 2.57
C PHE A 106 12.77 -6.89 1.19
N SER A 107 12.77 -7.71 0.13
CA SER A 107 12.79 -7.23 -1.25
C SER A 107 11.52 -6.48 -1.69
N SER A 108 10.40 -6.67 -1.00
CA SER A 108 9.14 -5.96 -1.26
C SER A 108 8.24 -6.00 -0.03
N GLY A 109 7.22 -5.11 0.03
CA GLY A 109 6.15 -5.19 1.03
C GLY A 109 5.38 -6.52 0.95
N TYR A 110 5.17 -7.02 -0.27
CA TYR A 110 4.56 -8.34 -0.47
C TYR A 110 5.39 -9.47 0.19
N ALA A 111 6.71 -9.47 -0.04
CA ALA A 111 7.61 -10.45 0.55
C ALA A 111 7.68 -10.32 2.08
N ALA A 112 7.58 -9.10 2.62
CA ALA A 112 7.50 -8.84 4.06
C ALA A 112 6.22 -9.44 4.66
N ASN A 113 5.05 -9.14 4.12
CA ASN A 113 3.78 -9.69 4.58
C ASN A 113 3.75 -11.22 4.55
N VAL A 114 4.11 -11.82 3.42
CA VAL A 114 4.14 -13.28 3.27
C VAL A 114 5.14 -13.91 4.23
N GLY A 115 6.35 -13.34 4.35
CA GLY A 115 7.39 -13.87 5.22
C GLY A 115 7.03 -13.80 6.70
N VAL A 116 6.56 -12.64 7.14
CA VAL A 116 6.21 -12.40 8.56
C VAL A 116 5.04 -13.28 8.98
N LEU A 117 3.93 -13.26 8.23
CA LEU A 117 2.72 -14.00 8.60
C LEU A 117 2.94 -15.52 8.57
N SER A 118 3.62 -16.03 7.54
CA SER A 118 3.90 -17.47 7.45
C SER A 118 4.91 -17.97 8.50
N ALA A 119 5.73 -17.06 9.06
CA ALA A 119 6.70 -17.40 10.10
C ALA A 119 6.13 -17.31 11.52
N LEU A 120 5.20 -16.36 11.77
CA LEU A 120 4.63 -16.14 13.12
C LEU A 120 3.47 -17.07 13.45
N MET A 121 2.73 -17.54 12.46
CA MET A 121 1.52 -18.33 12.61
C MET A 121 1.69 -19.74 12.08
N GLY A 122 0.88 -20.68 12.58
CA GLY A 122 0.87 -22.09 12.15
C GLY A 122 -0.50 -22.73 12.32
N LYS A 123 -0.58 -24.04 12.03
CA LYS A 123 -1.83 -24.83 11.98
C LYS A 123 -2.64 -24.83 13.29
N GLU A 124 -1.99 -24.61 14.43
CA GLU A 124 -2.63 -24.58 15.73
C GLU A 124 -3.14 -23.19 16.13
N ASP A 125 -2.87 -22.18 15.30
CA ASP A 125 -3.22 -20.79 15.57
C ASP A 125 -4.46 -20.38 14.78
N VAL A 126 -5.10 -19.30 15.21
CA VAL A 126 -6.22 -18.66 14.52
C VAL A 126 -5.88 -17.22 14.18
N VAL A 127 -6.35 -16.77 13.03
CA VAL A 127 -6.22 -15.38 12.58
C VAL A 127 -7.57 -14.81 12.20
N TYR A 128 -7.87 -13.63 12.72
CA TYR A 128 -9.01 -12.80 12.35
C TYR A 128 -8.50 -11.72 11.38
N SER A 129 -9.02 -11.75 10.15
CA SER A 129 -8.55 -10.92 9.03
C SER A 129 -9.67 -10.02 8.55
N ASP A 130 -9.39 -8.73 8.35
CA ASP A 130 -10.34 -7.82 7.69
C ASP A 130 -10.64 -8.30 6.26
N GLU A 131 -11.90 -8.19 5.81
CA GLU A 131 -12.33 -8.66 4.48
C GLU A 131 -11.68 -7.88 3.32
N LEU A 132 -11.16 -6.66 3.56
CA LEU A 132 -10.51 -5.82 2.56
C LEU A 132 -8.98 -5.80 2.67
N ASN A 133 -8.40 -6.67 3.50
CA ASN A 133 -6.95 -6.79 3.60
C ASN A 133 -6.29 -7.01 2.24
N HIS A 134 -5.10 -6.45 2.09
CA HIS A 134 -4.28 -6.59 0.89
C HIS A 134 -3.98 -8.06 0.56
N ALA A 135 -3.89 -8.38 -0.73
CA ALA A 135 -3.65 -9.75 -1.22
C ALA A 135 -2.43 -10.42 -0.57
N SER A 136 -1.36 -9.69 -0.27
CA SER A 136 -0.17 -10.23 0.38
C SER A 136 -0.41 -10.68 1.82
N LEU A 137 -1.32 -10.01 2.56
CA LEU A 137 -1.76 -10.45 3.88
C LEU A 137 -2.58 -11.74 3.76
N ILE A 138 -3.51 -11.79 2.81
CA ILE A 138 -4.32 -12.98 2.52
C ILE A 138 -3.42 -14.18 2.17
N ASP A 139 -2.43 -13.98 1.31
CA ASP A 139 -1.50 -15.04 0.89
C ASP A 139 -0.57 -15.46 2.01
N GLY A 140 -0.08 -14.53 2.83
CA GLY A 140 0.73 -14.83 4.02
C GLY A 140 -0.04 -15.66 5.03
N ILE A 141 -1.30 -15.31 5.31
CA ILE A 141 -2.22 -16.08 6.17
C ILE A 141 -2.44 -17.49 5.59
N LYS A 142 -2.70 -17.59 4.29
CA LYS A 142 -2.89 -18.88 3.63
C LYS A 142 -1.65 -19.78 3.75
N LEU A 143 -0.47 -19.21 3.54
CA LEU A 143 0.80 -19.94 3.62
C LEU A 143 1.18 -20.35 5.03
N SER A 144 0.74 -19.64 6.06
CA SER A 144 0.95 -20.00 7.47
C SER A 144 0.26 -21.31 7.86
N GLY A 145 -0.83 -21.65 7.17
CA GLY A 145 -1.70 -22.78 7.51
C GLY A 145 -2.59 -22.54 8.73
N ALA A 146 -2.59 -21.35 9.32
CA ALA A 146 -3.46 -20.99 10.44
C ALA A 146 -4.95 -21.04 10.04
N HIS A 147 -5.80 -21.34 11.02
CA HIS A 147 -7.25 -21.23 10.83
C HIS A 147 -7.63 -19.76 10.70
N LYS A 148 -8.44 -19.40 9.69
CA LYS A 148 -8.79 -18.02 9.41
C LYS A 148 -10.28 -17.76 9.54
N PHE A 149 -10.63 -16.64 10.17
CA PHE A 149 -11.97 -16.06 10.16
C PHE A 149 -11.87 -14.65 9.59
N ILE A 150 -12.77 -14.35 8.64
CA ILE A 150 -12.81 -13.04 7.98
C ILE A 150 -13.92 -12.24 8.63
N TYR A 151 -13.56 -11.09 9.23
CA TYR A 151 -14.56 -10.17 9.76
C TYR A 151 -14.92 -9.11 8.72
N LYS A 152 -16.15 -8.59 8.83
CA LYS A 152 -16.64 -7.53 7.95
C LYS A 152 -15.77 -6.29 8.12
N HIS A 153 -15.51 -5.63 7.01
CA HIS A 153 -14.62 -4.48 6.97
C HIS A 153 -14.95 -3.44 8.05
N ASN A 154 -13.95 -3.11 8.87
CA ASN A 154 -14.03 -2.16 9.99
C ASN A 154 -15.12 -2.45 11.04
N ASP A 155 -15.68 -3.66 11.07
CA ASP A 155 -16.72 -4.08 12.02
C ASP A 155 -16.10 -4.74 13.26
N CYS A 156 -15.74 -3.92 14.26
CA CYS A 156 -15.15 -4.41 15.51
C CYS A 156 -16.13 -5.27 16.35
N ASN A 157 -17.45 -5.11 16.19
CA ASN A 157 -18.42 -5.97 16.86
C ASN A 157 -18.39 -7.38 16.25
N HIS A 158 -18.37 -7.49 14.92
CA HIS A 158 -18.22 -8.77 14.24
C HIS A 158 -16.88 -9.43 14.55
N LEU A 159 -15.81 -8.65 14.64
CA LEU A 159 -14.49 -9.14 15.08
C LEU A 159 -14.56 -9.72 16.51
N GLU A 160 -15.20 -9.02 17.44
CA GLU A 160 -15.36 -9.48 18.82
C GLU A 160 -16.18 -10.76 18.90
N ASP A 161 -17.29 -10.86 18.16
CA ASP A 161 -18.11 -12.07 18.10
C ASP A 161 -17.31 -13.28 17.61
N LEU A 162 -16.46 -13.11 16.58
CA LEU A 162 -15.60 -14.18 16.08
C LEU A 162 -14.53 -14.60 17.08
N ILE A 163 -13.93 -13.64 17.81
CA ILE A 163 -12.97 -13.92 18.88
C ILE A 163 -13.64 -14.73 20.00
N LEU A 164 -14.79 -14.29 20.48
CA LEU A 164 -15.52 -14.97 21.57
C LEU A 164 -15.88 -16.43 21.21
N GLN A 165 -16.26 -16.67 19.97
CA GLN A 165 -16.62 -18.01 19.50
C GLN A 165 -15.44 -18.96 19.37
N ASN A 166 -14.20 -18.44 19.22
CA ASN A 166 -13.07 -19.25 18.76
C ASN A 166 -11.82 -19.19 19.64
N LYS A 167 -11.62 -18.18 20.48
CA LYS A 167 -10.36 -17.92 21.21
C LYS A 167 -9.85 -19.08 22.05
N GLU A 168 -10.73 -19.92 22.60
CA GLU A 168 -10.36 -21.07 23.46
C GLU A 168 -10.06 -22.35 22.65
N LYS A 169 -10.27 -22.34 21.33
CA LYS A 169 -10.09 -23.52 20.48
C LYS A 169 -8.68 -23.62 19.90
N TYR A 170 -7.91 -22.54 19.97
CA TYR A 170 -6.63 -22.42 19.28
C TYR A 170 -5.54 -21.98 20.25
N ARG A 171 -4.29 -22.30 19.92
CA ARG A 171 -3.14 -22.01 20.75
C ARG A 171 -2.88 -20.50 20.90
N ARG A 172 -2.97 -19.77 19.79
CA ARG A 172 -2.75 -18.31 19.72
C ARG A 172 -3.77 -17.65 18.83
N ASN A 173 -4.18 -16.45 19.20
CA ASN A 173 -5.15 -15.65 18.47
C ASN A 173 -4.45 -14.44 17.84
N PHE A 174 -4.57 -14.27 16.53
CA PHE A 174 -3.98 -13.15 15.79
C PHE A 174 -5.07 -12.28 15.18
N ILE A 175 -4.86 -10.96 15.18
CA ILE A 175 -5.64 -10.01 14.40
C ILE A 175 -4.70 -9.41 13.37
N VAL A 176 -5.10 -9.44 12.09
CA VAL A 176 -4.31 -8.95 10.96
C VAL A 176 -5.13 -7.97 10.14
N THR A 177 -4.61 -6.76 9.94
CA THR A 177 -5.28 -5.72 9.14
C THR A 177 -4.30 -4.77 8.47
N ASP A 178 -4.69 -4.22 7.31
CA ASP A 178 -4.11 -2.96 6.81
C ASP A 178 -4.51 -1.83 7.77
N THR A 179 -3.64 -0.84 7.97
CA THR A 179 -3.99 0.37 8.72
C THR A 179 -4.68 1.41 7.84
N VAL A 180 -4.30 1.47 6.57
CA VAL A 180 -4.92 2.28 5.52
C VAL A 180 -5.24 1.39 4.33
N PHE A 181 -6.51 1.29 3.96
CA PHE A 181 -6.97 0.45 2.86
C PHE A 181 -6.76 1.12 1.51
N SER A 182 -6.02 0.47 0.63
CA SER A 182 -5.47 1.04 -0.58
C SER A 182 -6.49 1.50 -1.61
N MET A 183 -7.70 0.90 -1.62
CA MET A 183 -8.70 1.12 -2.67
C MET A 183 -9.76 2.15 -2.29
N ASP A 184 -10.10 2.22 -1.01
CA ASP A 184 -11.08 3.16 -0.47
C ASP A 184 -10.44 4.39 0.15
N GLY A 185 -9.21 4.27 0.62
CA GLY A 185 -8.50 5.34 1.33
C GLY A 185 -9.02 5.55 2.75
N ASP A 186 -9.76 4.61 3.28
CA ASP A 186 -10.21 4.60 4.66
C ASP A 186 -9.18 3.93 5.59
N VAL A 187 -9.40 4.02 6.88
CA VAL A 187 -8.47 3.55 7.91
C VAL A 187 -9.12 2.51 8.82
N ALA A 188 -8.30 1.59 9.32
CA ALA A 188 -8.73 0.63 10.33
C ALA A 188 -9.05 1.32 11.66
N ASN A 189 -10.05 0.81 12.38
CA ASN A 189 -10.39 1.27 13.71
C ASN A 189 -9.40 0.70 14.76
N LEU A 190 -8.14 1.19 14.70
CA LEU A 190 -7.04 0.66 15.50
C LEU A 190 -7.24 0.82 17.01
N VAL A 191 -7.99 1.84 17.44
CA VAL A 191 -8.27 2.04 18.87
C VAL A 191 -9.13 0.90 19.41
N ASP A 192 -10.21 0.56 18.71
CA ASP A 192 -11.11 -0.52 19.15
C ASP A 192 -10.44 -1.90 18.95
N ILE A 193 -9.70 -2.11 17.86
CA ILE A 193 -8.89 -3.33 17.68
C ILE A 193 -7.90 -3.48 18.83
N GLY A 194 -7.22 -2.40 19.23
CA GLY A 194 -6.30 -2.40 20.37
C GLY A 194 -6.97 -2.80 21.68
N ASN A 195 -8.17 -2.27 21.94
CA ASN A 195 -8.97 -2.63 23.11
C ASN A 195 -9.35 -4.12 23.10
N LEU A 196 -9.75 -4.67 21.95
CA LEU A 196 -10.04 -6.10 21.82
C LEU A 196 -8.79 -6.95 22.01
N THR A 197 -7.64 -6.49 21.51
CA THR A 197 -6.35 -7.14 21.68
C THR A 197 -5.99 -7.30 23.15
N GLU A 198 -6.12 -6.24 23.93
CA GLU A 198 -5.86 -6.28 25.37
C GLU A 198 -6.87 -7.16 26.12
N LYS A 199 -8.17 -6.98 25.80
CA LYS A 199 -9.27 -7.72 26.44
C LYS A 199 -9.19 -9.23 26.22
N TYR A 200 -8.76 -9.68 25.04
CA TYR A 200 -8.78 -11.10 24.67
C TYR A 200 -7.39 -11.71 24.48
N ASN A 201 -6.34 -10.99 24.85
CA ASN A 201 -4.94 -11.45 24.71
C ASN A 201 -4.62 -11.92 23.27
N CYS A 202 -5.01 -11.14 22.28
CA CYS A 202 -4.67 -11.39 20.88
C CYS A 202 -3.31 -10.78 20.53
N LEU A 203 -2.63 -11.34 19.53
CA LEU A 203 -1.44 -10.76 18.91
C LEU A 203 -1.84 -10.01 17.63
N THR A 204 -1.28 -8.84 17.42
CA THR A 204 -1.61 -8.04 16.23
C THR A 204 -0.44 -7.97 15.26
N VAL A 205 -0.76 -8.03 13.97
CA VAL A 205 0.14 -7.69 12.87
C VAL A 205 -0.58 -6.69 11.99
N VAL A 206 0.03 -5.53 11.76
CA VAL A 206 -0.54 -4.47 10.92
C VAL A 206 0.35 -4.13 9.75
N ASP A 207 -0.29 -3.84 8.61
CA ASP A 207 0.37 -3.32 7.42
C ASP A 207 0.19 -1.80 7.34
N GLU A 208 1.28 -1.07 7.53
CA GLU A 208 1.37 0.39 7.46
C GLU A 208 1.77 0.91 6.06
N ALA A 209 1.72 0.07 5.03
CA ALA A 209 2.26 0.39 3.71
C ALA A 209 1.70 1.69 3.10
N HIS A 210 0.46 2.05 3.40
CA HIS A 210 -0.18 3.29 2.96
C HIS A 210 -0.18 4.40 4.03
N ALA A 211 0.39 4.12 5.22
CA ALA A 211 0.47 5.08 6.31
C ALA A 211 1.92 5.54 6.58
N THR A 212 2.90 4.65 6.39
CA THR A 212 4.34 4.97 6.50
C THR A 212 4.69 6.18 5.65
N GLY A 213 5.34 7.16 6.25
CA GLY A 213 5.76 8.41 5.61
C GLY A 213 4.72 9.53 5.62
N ILE A 214 3.44 9.25 5.92
CA ILE A 214 2.35 10.23 5.79
C ILE A 214 1.50 10.44 7.05
N PHE A 215 1.54 9.52 8.00
CA PHE A 215 0.88 9.65 9.29
C PHE A 215 1.90 9.64 10.44
N GLY A 216 1.50 10.20 11.57
CA GLY A 216 2.31 10.30 12.77
C GLY A 216 3.26 11.48 12.79
N LYS A 217 3.63 11.93 13.99
CA LYS A 217 4.55 13.06 14.18
C LYS A 217 5.92 12.80 13.54
N ASN A 218 6.41 11.55 13.65
CA ASN A 218 7.68 11.14 13.05
C ASN A 218 7.48 10.48 11.68
N SER A 219 6.25 10.48 11.15
CA SER A 219 5.88 9.88 9.88
C SER A 219 6.01 8.35 9.84
N SER A 220 6.00 7.67 11.00
CA SER A 220 6.13 6.21 11.04
C SER A 220 4.84 5.48 10.66
N GLY A 221 3.65 6.08 10.89
CA GLY A 221 2.39 5.50 10.44
C GLY A 221 1.17 5.87 11.27
N LEU A 222 0.06 5.20 11.00
CA LEU A 222 -1.22 5.47 11.68
C LEU A 222 -1.22 4.98 13.12
N VAL A 223 -0.49 3.92 13.44
CA VAL A 223 -0.31 3.43 14.81
C VAL A 223 0.31 4.53 15.69
N GLU A 224 1.32 5.23 15.18
CA GLU A 224 1.92 6.39 15.85
C GLU A 224 0.94 7.57 15.96
N GLU A 225 0.23 7.88 14.87
CA GLU A 225 -0.72 9.01 14.83
C GLU A 225 -1.78 8.90 15.92
N LEU A 226 -2.24 7.68 16.19
CA LEU A 226 -3.28 7.40 17.19
C LEU A 226 -2.73 7.11 18.60
N GLY A 227 -1.40 6.99 18.78
CA GLY A 227 -0.77 6.70 20.06
C GLY A 227 -1.12 5.31 20.63
N VAL A 228 -1.26 4.33 19.74
CA VAL A 228 -1.71 2.96 20.10
C VAL A 228 -0.63 1.90 19.95
N GLU A 229 0.65 2.28 19.90
CA GLU A 229 1.80 1.41 19.61
C GLU A 229 1.88 0.19 20.52
N LYS A 230 1.47 0.33 21.78
CA LYS A 230 1.49 -0.78 22.76
C LYS A 230 0.66 -1.99 22.34
N TYR A 231 -0.34 -1.79 21.48
CA TYR A 231 -1.22 -2.86 21.02
C TYR A 231 -0.75 -3.52 19.71
N PHE A 232 0.20 -2.90 19.00
CA PHE A 232 0.64 -3.33 17.67
C PHE A 232 2.15 -3.62 17.64
N PRO A 233 2.58 -4.73 18.28
CA PRO A 233 4.00 -5.05 18.40
C PRO A 233 4.67 -5.48 17.09
N VAL A 234 3.92 -5.84 16.06
CA VAL A 234 4.44 -6.23 14.76
C VAL A 234 3.86 -5.30 13.69
N LYS A 235 4.71 -4.42 13.18
CA LYS A 235 4.37 -3.47 12.11
C LYS A 235 5.10 -3.84 10.84
N ILE A 236 4.38 -3.90 9.73
CA ILE A 236 4.94 -4.13 8.40
C ILE A 236 4.74 -2.86 7.60
N GLY A 237 5.78 -2.42 6.90
CA GLY A 237 5.73 -1.25 6.05
C GLY A 237 6.39 -1.50 4.70
N THR A 238 6.29 -0.52 3.82
CA THR A 238 6.93 -0.57 2.50
C THR A 238 7.75 0.67 2.20
N CYS A 239 8.87 0.47 1.51
CA CYS A 239 9.68 1.56 0.97
C CYS A 239 9.24 1.99 -0.44
N SER A 240 8.23 1.32 -1.03
CA SER A 240 7.86 1.52 -2.44
C SER A 240 6.82 2.63 -2.68
N LYS A 241 6.33 3.28 -1.63
CA LYS A 241 5.29 4.32 -1.71
C LYS A 241 5.84 5.69 -1.28
N ALA A 242 5.55 6.15 -0.07
CA ALA A 242 6.02 7.46 0.41
C ALA A 242 7.55 7.58 0.43
N ILE A 243 8.26 6.53 0.79
CA ILE A 243 9.73 6.48 0.76
C ILE A 243 10.28 6.54 -0.69
N GLY A 244 9.50 6.15 -1.70
CA GLY A 244 9.80 6.38 -3.11
C GLY A 244 10.86 5.48 -3.73
N VAL A 245 11.18 4.32 -3.11
CA VAL A 245 12.17 3.38 -3.63
C VAL A 245 11.53 2.01 -3.89
N GLU A 246 12.05 0.92 -3.40
CA GLU A 246 11.45 -0.41 -3.39
C GLU A 246 11.79 -1.12 -2.08
N GLY A 247 11.11 -2.24 -1.81
CA GLY A 247 11.33 -3.03 -0.61
C GLY A 247 10.20 -2.93 0.40
N GLY A 248 10.30 -3.78 1.41
CA GLY A 248 9.41 -3.80 2.56
C GLY A 248 10.18 -4.10 3.83
N PHE A 249 9.58 -3.86 4.96
CA PHE A 249 10.22 -4.13 6.25
C PHE A 249 9.21 -4.61 7.28
N CYS A 250 9.72 -5.29 8.29
CA CYS A 250 9.01 -5.58 9.54
C CYS A 250 9.76 -4.91 10.69
N ALA A 251 9.06 -4.18 11.54
CA ALA A 251 9.58 -3.55 12.73
C ALA A 251 8.89 -4.12 13.97
N SER A 252 9.67 -4.57 14.97
CA SER A 252 9.15 -5.29 16.14
C SER A 252 10.18 -5.37 17.27
N THR A 253 9.93 -6.25 18.25
CA THR A 253 10.92 -6.58 19.29
C THR A 253 12.13 -7.31 18.67
N ALA A 254 13.29 -7.21 19.32
CA ALA A 254 14.51 -7.89 18.89
C ALA A 254 14.31 -9.42 18.76
N LYS A 255 13.58 -10.03 19.69
CA LYS A 255 13.28 -11.47 19.66
C LYS A 255 12.38 -11.88 18.50
N THR A 256 11.39 -11.04 18.16
CA THR A 256 10.53 -11.28 17.00
C THR A 256 11.35 -11.23 15.73
N ILE A 257 12.20 -10.21 15.57
CA ILE A 257 13.06 -10.08 14.38
C ILE A 257 14.06 -11.23 14.28
N GLU A 258 14.66 -11.65 15.40
CA GLU A 258 15.55 -12.83 15.43
C GLU A 258 14.81 -14.10 14.98
N LEU A 259 13.59 -14.34 15.45
CA LEU A 259 12.76 -15.44 14.97
C LEU A 259 12.52 -15.36 13.46
N LEU A 260 12.11 -14.19 12.97
CA LEU A 260 11.84 -13.98 11.55
C LEU A 260 13.07 -14.20 10.67
N GLN A 261 14.27 -13.78 11.11
CA GLN A 261 15.53 -14.03 10.39
C GLN A 261 15.78 -15.51 10.17
N ASN A 262 15.32 -16.36 11.09
CA ASN A 262 15.53 -17.80 11.07
C ASN A 262 14.36 -18.60 10.48
N THR A 263 13.20 -17.99 10.22
CA THR A 263 11.98 -18.72 9.83
C THR A 263 11.25 -18.10 8.62
N ALA A 264 11.42 -16.79 8.36
CA ALA A 264 10.74 -16.12 7.25
C ALA A 264 11.33 -16.53 5.90
N ARG A 265 10.64 -17.43 5.19
CA ARG A 265 11.13 -18.04 3.93
C ARG A 265 11.41 -17.02 2.83
N SER A 266 10.59 -15.99 2.68
CA SER A 266 10.79 -14.92 1.68
C SER A 266 12.05 -14.08 1.93
N PHE A 267 12.59 -14.10 3.14
CA PHE A 267 13.86 -13.50 3.50
C PHE A 267 15.03 -14.49 3.28
N MET A 268 14.91 -15.68 3.86
CA MET A 268 16.00 -16.67 3.88
C MET A 268 16.39 -17.17 2.48
N PHE A 269 15.39 -17.38 1.62
CA PHE A 269 15.56 -18.01 0.31
C PHE A 269 15.46 -17.02 -0.87
N SER A 270 15.57 -15.72 -0.58
CA SER A 270 15.65 -14.66 -1.59
C SER A 270 17.06 -14.06 -1.64
N THR A 271 17.49 -13.68 -2.83
CA THR A 271 18.68 -12.83 -2.98
C THR A 271 18.46 -11.51 -2.23
N SER A 272 19.50 -11.06 -1.53
CA SER A 272 19.49 -9.79 -0.79
C SER A 272 19.22 -8.61 -1.73
N PRO A 273 18.44 -7.60 -1.32
CA PRO A 273 18.25 -6.39 -2.08
C PRO A 273 19.58 -5.70 -2.47
N SER A 274 19.56 -5.00 -3.60
CA SER A 274 20.74 -4.31 -4.13
C SER A 274 21.23 -3.19 -3.19
N PRO A 275 22.56 -3.03 -3.02
CA PRO A 275 23.12 -1.88 -2.30
C PRO A 275 22.63 -0.52 -2.82
N ALA A 276 22.36 -0.41 -4.12
CA ALA A 276 21.77 0.78 -4.74
C ALA A 276 20.42 1.17 -4.12
N VAL A 277 19.55 0.18 -3.92
CA VAL A 277 18.24 0.33 -3.27
C VAL A 277 18.41 0.74 -1.82
N ILE A 278 19.31 0.07 -1.10
CA ILE A 278 19.56 0.36 0.32
C ILE A 278 20.05 1.79 0.53
N GLY A 279 21.03 2.24 -0.26
CA GLY A 279 21.54 3.60 -0.19
C GLY A 279 20.48 4.66 -0.50
N ALA A 280 19.60 4.36 -1.46
CA ALA A 280 18.47 5.22 -1.79
C ALA A 280 17.46 5.34 -0.63
N ILE A 281 17.11 4.22 0.03
CA ILE A 281 16.16 4.21 1.15
C ILE A 281 16.72 4.98 2.35
N LEU A 282 17.99 4.76 2.71
CA LEU A 282 18.65 5.49 3.80
C LEU A 282 18.52 6.99 3.61
N LYS A 283 18.85 7.48 2.40
CA LYS A 283 18.73 8.92 2.11
C LYS A 283 17.27 9.41 2.12
N SER A 284 16.34 8.57 1.67
CA SER A 284 14.92 8.92 1.70
C SER A 284 14.40 9.07 3.12
N LEU A 285 14.79 8.19 4.04
CA LEU A 285 14.43 8.28 5.47
C LEU A 285 14.97 9.57 6.10
N ASP A 286 16.21 10.00 5.75
CA ASP A 286 16.75 11.27 6.21
C ASP A 286 15.89 12.47 5.72
N LEU A 287 15.54 12.47 4.42
CA LEU A 287 14.72 13.53 3.84
C LEU A 287 13.29 13.57 4.43
N ILE A 288 12.74 12.46 4.87
CA ILE A 288 11.45 12.41 5.56
C ILE A 288 11.57 13.00 6.96
N LYS A 289 12.63 12.66 7.69
CA LYS A 289 12.88 13.20 9.04
C LYS A 289 13.10 14.73 9.02
N ASP A 290 13.81 15.24 8.02
CA ASP A 290 14.18 16.64 7.89
C ASP A 290 13.08 17.52 7.27
N GLY A 291 12.08 16.93 6.62
CA GLY A 291 11.19 17.65 5.73
C GLY A 291 9.69 17.42 5.93
N ASN A 292 9.12 17.92 7.02
CA ASN A 292 7.67 17.82 7.27
C ASN A 292 6.82 18.53 6.18
N TRP A 293 7.40 19.50 5.46
CA TRP A 293 6.72 20.26 4.42
C TRP A 293 6.14 19.40 3.29
N ARG A 294 6.78 18.25 2.96
CA ARG A 294 6.26 17.33 1.94
C ARG A 294 4.96 16.65 2.39
N LYS A 295 4.92 16.27 3.67
CA LYS A 295 3.72 15.69 4.27
C LYS A 295 2.60 16.74 4.32
N GLU A 296 2.89 17.94 4.78
CA GLU A 296 1.93 19.04 4.81
C GLU A 296 1.37 19.34 3.41
N LYS A 297 2.25 19.45 2.41
CA LYS A 297 1.84 19.69 1.02
C LYS A 297 1.01 18.55 0.43
N LEU A 298 1.32 17.30 0.75
CA LEU A 298 0.52 16.15 0.37
C LEU A 298 -0.92 16.28 0.90
N TRP A 299 -1.07 16.60 2.18
CA TRP A 299 -2.38 16.76 2.81
C TRP A 299 -3.15 17.98 2.30
N GLU A 300 -2.48 19.10 2.02
CA GLU A 300 -3.08 20.26 1.37
C GLU A 300 -3.62 19.89 -0.02
N ASN A 301 -2.82 19.24 -0.85
CA ASN A 301 -3.21 18.80 -2.19
C ASN A 301 -4.39 17.84 -2.14
N ALA A 302 -4.38 16.89 -1.21
CA ALA A 302 -5.49 15.93 -1.02
C ALA A 302 -6.79 16.64 -0.62
N LYS A 303 -6.71 17.58 0.33
CA LYS A 303 -7.85 18.38 0.78
C LYS A 303 -8.41 19.27 -0.34
N LEU A 304 -7.54 19.91 -1.12
CA LEU A 304 -7.94 20.74 -2.25
C LEU A 304 -8.67 19.90 -3.31
N LEU A 305 -8.12 18.73 -3.66
CA LEU A 305 -8.73 17.81 -4.63
C LEU A 305 -10.10 17.33 -4.15
N TYR A 306 -10.16 16.81 -2.92
CA TYR A 306 -11.43 16.31 -2.38
C TYR A 306 -12.50 17.40 -2.33
N ASN A 307 -12.18 18.58 -1.80
CA ASN A 307 -13.13 19.70 -1.70
C ASN A 307 -13.57 20.22 -3.08
N GLY A 308 -12.66 20.21 -4.07
CA GLY A 308 -12.98 20.56 -5.45
C GLY A 308 -13.97 19.57 -6.05
N LEU A 309 -13.68 18.29 -5.97
CA LEU A 309 -14.55 17.23 -6.51
C LEU A 309 -15.91 17.17 -5.80
N LYS A 310 -15.95 17.39 -4.48
CA LYS A 310 -17.19 17.37 -3.68
C LYS A 310 -18.22 18.41 -4.10
N LYS A 311 -17.81 19.51 -4.73
CA LYS A 311 -18.74 20.52 -5.26
C LYS A 311 -19.59 19.97 -6.42
N ASN A 312 -19.12 18.92 -7.08
CA ASN A 312 -19.87 18.25 -8.15
C ASN A 312 -20.77 17.16 -7.54
N TYR A 313 -22.03 17.48 -7.32
CA TYR A 313 -23.03 16.58 -6.73
C TYR A 313 -23.29 15.28 -7.51
N LYS A 314 -22.84 15.21 -8.76
CA LYS A 314 -22.94 13.99 -9.59
C LYS A 314 -21.88 12.94 -9.23
N LEU A 315 -20.80 13.33 -8.54
CA LEU A 315 -19.74 12.43 -8.16
C LEU A 315 -20.05 11.75 -6.81
N LYS A 316 -19.91 10.44 -6.76
CA LYS A 316 -20.02 9.63 -5.54
C LYS A 316 -18.64 9.43 -4.95
N LEU A 317 -18.22 10.35 -4.09
CA LEU A 317 -16.91 10.26 -3.44
C LEU A 317 -16.95 9.33 -2.23
N GLY A 318 -15.83 8.63 -1.98
CA GLY A 318 -15.54 8.04 -0.69
C GLY A 318 -15.31 9.10 0.39
N ASN A 319 -15.17 8.69 1.65
CA ASN A 319 -14.83 9.60 2.74
C ASN A 319 -13.41 10.16 2.56
N PHE A 320 -13.21 11.43 2.95
CA PHE A 320 -11.88 12.02 2.99
C PHE A 320 -11.21 11.72 4.32
N ILE A 321 -10.29 10.76 4.31
CA ILE A 321 -9.54 10.35 5.50
C ILE A 321 -8.04 10.27 5.17
N THR A 322 -7.68 10.04 3.91
CA THR A 322 -6.29 9.89 3.46
C THR A 322 -6.07 10.58 2.11
N PRO A 323 -4.81 10.70 1.64
CA PRO A 323 -4.51 11.20 0.29
C PRO A 323 -4.98 10.31 -0.87
N ILE A 324 -5.74 9.26 -0.59
CA ILE A 324 -6.40 8.40 -1.57
C ILE A 324 -7.87 8.79 -1.65
N ILE A 325 -8.32 9.22 -2.82
CA ILE A 325 -9.69 9.67 -3.05
C ILE A 325 -10.32 8.76 -4.09
N SER A 326 -11.41 8.08 -3.72
CA SER A 326 -12.18 7.23 -4.61
C SER A 326 -13.38 7.98 -5.19
N VAL A 327 -13.56 7.89 -6.51
CA VAL A 327 -14.77 8.32 -7.21
C VAL A 327 -15.49 7.06 -7.68
N ASN A 328 -16.62 6.74 -7.06
CA ASN A 328 -17.33 5.47 -7.25
C ASN A 328 -18.34 5.57 -8.40
N PHE A 329 -18.48 4.48 -9.16
CA PHE A 329 -19.39 4.34 -10.29
C PHE A 329 -20.29 3.12 -10.12
N ASN A 330 -21.39 3.07 -10.89
CA ASN A 330 -22.32 1.97 -10.82
C ASN A 330 -21.86 0.74 -11.61
N THR A 331 -21.15 0.95 -12.71
CA THR A 331 -20.75 -0.12 -13.63
C THR A 331 -19.27 -0.06 -14.00
N ILE A 332 -18.74 -1.21 -14.43
CA ILE A 332 -17.36 -1.32 -14.95
C ILE A 332 -17.21 -0.46 -16.19
N ASP A 333 -18.18 -0.52 -17.12
CA ASP A 333 -18.13 0.19 -18.40
C ASP A 333 -18.08 1.71 -18.21
N GLU A 334 -18.90 2.24 -17.29
CA GLU A 334 -18.88 3.66 -16.94
C GLU A 334 -17.51 4.06 -16.38
N THR A 335 -16.96 3.28 -15.46
CA THR A 335 -15.64 3.53 -14.86
C THR A 335 -14.53 3.52 -15.90
N MET A 336 -14.55 2.54 -16.80
CA MET A 336 -13.58 2.43 -17.89
C MET A 336 -13.68 3.60 -18.86
N LEU A 337 -14.90 3.96 -19.27
CA LEU A 337 -15.16 5.10 -20.17
C LEU A 337 -14.61 6.40 -19.59
N ILE A 338 -14.85 6.67 -18.30
CA ILE A 338 -14.37 7.89 -17.66
C ILE A 338 -12.84 7.88 -17.56
N SER A 339 -12.24 6.76 -17.17
CA SER A 339 -10.78 6.63 -17.12
C SER A 339 -10.12 6.85 -18.49
N GLU A 340 -10.74 6.33 -19.56
CA GLU A 340 -10.27 6.52 -20.93
C GLU A 340 -10.42 7.97 -21.38
N LYS A 341 -11.55 8.62 -21.11
CA LYS A 341 -11.76 10.04 -21.45
C LYS A 341 -10.80 10.95 -20.68
N LEU A 342 -10.62 10.71 -19.36
CA LEU A 342 -9.61 11.42 -18.57
C LEU A 342 -8.23 11.32 -19.23
N PHE A 343 -7.86 10.14 -19.68
CA PHE A 343 -6.56 9.92 -20.31
C PHE A 343 -6.46 10.50 -21.72
N ASN A 344 -7.45 10.26 -22.59
CA ASN A 344 -7.37 10.60 -24.00
C ASN A 344 -7.73 12.06 -24.30
N GLU A 345 -8.72 12.62 -23.58
CA GLU A 345 -9.23 13.97 -23.81
C GLU A 345 -8.60 15.00 -22.85
N CYS A 346 -8.35 14.59 -21.59
CA CYS A 346 -7.86 15.51 -20.56
C CYS A 346 -6.38 15.27 -20.19
N HIS A 347 -5.70 14.30 -20.79
CA HIS A 347 -4.31 13.97 -20.46
C HIS A 347 -4.08 13.70 -18.94
N ILE A 348 -5.07 13.09 -18.26
CA ILE A 348 -5.01 12.71 -16.85
C ILE A 348 -4.99 11.19 -16.75
N TRP A 349 -3.94 10.66 -16.12
CA TRP A 349 -3.85 9.24 -15.85
C TRP A 349 -4.38 8.91 -14.46
N ALA A 350 -5.64 8.57 -14.40
CA ALA A 350 -6.35 8.11 -13.20
C ALA A 350 -6.85 6.66 -13.42
N PRO A 351 -6.34 5.67 -12.68
CA PRO A 351 -6.66 4.28 -12.96
C PRO A 351 -8.10 3.93 -12.58
N ALA A 352 -8.77 3.20 -13.48
CA ALA A 352 -10.02 2.51 -13.18
C ALA A 352 -9.73 1.25 -12.36
N ILE A 353 -10.35 1.14 -11.19
CA ILE A 353 -10.28 -0.04 -10.33
C ILE A 353 -11.61 -0.78 -10.44
N ARG A 354 -11.53 -2.08 -10.71
CA ARG A 354 -12.68 -2.95 -10.96
C ARG A 354 -12.50 -4.33 -10.34
N PRO A 355 -13.54 -5.16 -10.28
CA PRO A 355 -13.41 -6.55 -9.82
C PRO A 355 -12.23 -7.30 -10.49
N PRO A 356 -11.58 -8.24 -9.80
CA PRO A 356 -11.87 -8.68 -8.43
C PRO A 356 -11.25 -7.79 -7.33
N SER A 357 -10.52 -6.71 -7.68
CA SER A 357 -9.81 -5.86 -6.70
C SER A 357 -10.76 -5.08 -5.78
N VAL A 358 -11.96 -4.75 -6.24
CA VAL A 358 -13.01 -4.05 -5.49
C VAL A 358 -14.39 -4.58 -5.87
N LYS A 359 -15.36 -4.49 -4.96
CA LYS A 359 -16.77 -4.84 -5.25
C LYS A 359 -17.44 -3.76 -6.11
N THR A 360 -17.22 -2.49 -5.78
CA THR A 360 -17.79 -1.34 -6.50
C THR A 360 -16.71 -0.71 -7.38
N PRO A 361 -16.92 -0.61 -8.71
CA PRO A 361 -15.95 0.01 -9.62
C PRO A 361 -15.74 1.49 -9.29
N ARG A 362 -14.50 1.97 -9.45
CA ARG A 362 -14.13 3.35 -9.09
C ARG A 362 -12.93 3.85 -9.87
N ILE A 363 -12.79 5.16 -9.95
CA ILE A 363 -11.52 5.80 -10.28
C ILE A 363 -10.84 6.14 -8.96
N ARG A 364 -9.60 5.66 -8.79
CA ARG A 364 -8.78 5.93 -7.63
C ARG A 364 -7.81 7.07 -7.94
N LEU A 365 -7.94 8.16 -7.22
CA LEU A 365 -7.07 9.32 -7.31
C LEU A 365 -6.14 9.36 -6.10
N THR A 366 -4.84 9.48 -6.37
CA THR A 366 -3.81 9.63 -5.34
C THR A 366 -3.04 10.92 -5.58
N THR A 367 -3.07 11.82 -4.62
CA THR A 367 -2.24 13.03 -4.66
C THR A 367 -0.80 12.70 -4.29
N ILE A 368 0.14 13.52 -4.78
CA ILE A 368 1.54 13.50 -4.37
C ILE A 368 1.95 14.91 -3.94
N ALA A 369 2.95 14.99 -3.07
CA ALA A 369 3.43 16.28 -2.53
C ALA A 369 3.94 17.24 -3.61
N THR A 370 4.36 16.71 -4.75
CA THR A 370 4.89 17.49 -5.87
C THR A 370 3.83 17.95 -6.90
N HIS A 371 2.56 17.59 -6.74
CA HIS A 371 1.48 18.26 -7.45
C HIS A 371 1.39 19.73 -7.01
N ASN A 372 1.16 20.62 -7.94
CA ASN A 372 0.85 22.03 -7.63
C ASN A 372 -0.67 22.28 -7.67
N GLU A 373 -1.10 23.49 -7.32
CA GLU A 373 -2.52 23.87 -7.28
C GLU A 373 -3.18 23.85 -8.67
N ASP A 374 -2.43 24.18 -9.71
CA ASP A 374 -2.93 24.15 -11.09
C ASP A 374 -3.19 22.70 -11.52
N ASP A 375 -2.32 21.76 -11.16
CA ASP A 375 -2.52 20.33 -11.40
C ASP A 375 -3.82 19.84 -10.74
N ILE A 376 -4.05 20.20 -9.47
CA ILE A 376 -5.25 19.82 -8.72
C ILE A 376 -6.51 20.45 -9.33
N SER A 377 -6.46 21.76 -9.62
CA SER A 377 -7.57 22.49 -10.24
C SER A 377 -7.90 21.95 -11.62
N TYR A 378 -6.90 21.52 -12.37
CA TYR A 378 -7.09 20.92 -13.69
C TYR A 378 -7.89 19.62 -13.61
N VAL A 379 -7.57 18.72 -12.67
CA VAL A 379 -8.32 17.47 -12.47
C VAL A 379 -9.77 17.76 -12.07
N VAL A 380 -10.01 18.71 -11.18
CA VAL A 380 -11.36 19.09 -10.77
C VAL A 380 -12.18 19.54 -11.98
N ARG A 381 -11.63 20.44 -12.82
CA ARG A 381 -12.30 20.89 -14.06
C ARG A 381 -12.54 19.77 -15.06
N ALA A 382 -11.62 18.80 -15.16
CA ALA A 382 -11.80 17.64 -16.03
C ALA A 382 -13.00 16.78 -15.61
N PHE A 383 -13.15 16.53 -14.30
CA PHE A 383 -14.33 15.82 -13.77
C PHE A 383 -15.62 16.62 -13.96
N GLU A 384 -15.60 17.96 -13.82
CA GLU A 384 -16.74 18.82 -14.13
C GLU A 384 -17.14 18.73 -15.58
N TYR A 385 -16.16 18.77 -16.50
CA TYR A 385 -16.37 18.64 -17.95
C TYR A 385 -17.01 17.29 -18.29
N LEU A 386 -16.43 16.18 -17.82
CA LEU A 386 -16.92 14.83 -18.13
C LEU A 386 -18.27 14.52 -17.48
N SER A 387 -18.58 15.12 -16.32
CA SER A 387 -19.87 14.89 -15.65
C SER A 387 -21.07 15.52 -16.36
N LYS A 388 -20.86 16.44 -17.31
CA LYS A 388 -21.93 17.00 -18.14
C LYS A 388 -22.45 15.98 -19.15
N ASP A 389 -21.60 15.10 -19.62
CA ASP A 389 -21.90 14.10 -20.63
C ASP A 389 -22.41 12.77 -20.06
N ILE A 390 -22.24 12.55 -18.76
CA ILE A 390 -22.59 11.30 -18.10
C ILE A 390 -23.89 11.45 -17.34
N LYS A 391 -24.89 10.69 -17.75
CA LYS A 391 -26.16 10.51 -17.00
C LYS A 391 -25.89 9.58 -15.81
N ILE A 392 -25.45 10.13 -14.68
CA ILE A 392 -25.38 9.38 -13.43
C ILE A 392 -26.80 9.34 -12.85
N GLU A 393 -27.49 8.20 -13.00
CA GLU A 393 -28.75 8.00 -12.30
C GLU A 393 -28.48 8.03 -10.79
N PRO A 394 -29.22 8.84 -10.01
CA PRO A 394 -29.09 8.80 -8.56
C PRO A 394 -29.49 7.41 -8.06
N LEU A 395 -28.70 6.84 -7.14
CA LEU A 395 -29.09 5.63 -6.42
C LEU A 395 -30.49 5.86 -5.82
N SER A 396 -31.48 5.08 -6.26
CA SER A 396 -32.75 5.00 -5.57
C SER A 396 -32.48 4.52 -4.14
N LEU A 397 -32.58 5.41 -3.18
CA LEU A 397 -32.68 5.05 -1.77
C LEU A 397 -33.90 4.13 -1.65
N LYS A 398 -33.67 2.81 -1.57
CA LYS A 398 -34.64 1.92 -0.98
C LYS A 398 -34.58 2.17 0.52
N LEU A 399 -35.60 2.92 1.01
CA LEU A 399 -35.93 3.07 2.41
C LEU A 399 -36.16 1.70 3.07
#